data_14e35d015d91359e998c2739ab2110c4
#
_entry.id   14e35d015d91359e998c2739ab2110c4
#
_cell.length_a   1.000
_cell.length_b   1.000
_cell.length_c   1.000
_cell.angle_alpha   90.00
_cell.angle_beta   90.00
_cell.angle_gamma   90.00
#
_symmetry.space_group_name_H-M   'P 1'
#
loop_
_entity.id
_entity.type
_entity.pdbx_description
1 polymer ?
#
loop_
_entity_poly.entity_id
_entity_poly.type
_entity_poly.pdbx_seq_one_letter_code
_entity_poly.pdbx_strand_id
1 'polypeptide(L)'
;FSDGLADAGYVDGENIVIHQLSAAAEASNCPSIADTLINEKSDLILAVATPCASAVKEKTADIPVLFTAVTDPAGSGLVASNDAPGANLTGTSDMNPVAQQIALGKQLIPDAKKVAIMYCSSESNSKIQSDLAEAAIKEQGMESVVKTISAIDEAKSAIESLKGQVDFIYIPTDNTLADGMTTVSAAANECGIPTIVGESGMVGNQLLATASTTTNSAKQRLRWRSSSSRERQSLQACRSNTRQTKVFWRLPSIQKLLTS
;
A
#
# COMPACT_ATOMS: atom_id res chain seq x y z
N PHE A 1 14.86 -4.47 -3.83
CA PHE A 1 14.55 -5.02 -5.14
C PHE A 1 15.79 -4.97 -6.03
N SER A 2 16.42 -3.80 -6.23
CA SER A 2 17.65 -3.66 -7.02
C SER A 2 18.78 -4.57 -6.52
N ASP A 3 19.00 -4.64 -5.20
CA ASP A 3 20.00 -5.52 -4.60
C ASP A 3 19.74 -7.00 -4.94
N GLY A 4 18.47 -7.42 -4.87
CA GLY A 4 18.10 -8.80 -5.18
C GLY A 4 18.26 -9.15 -6.66
N LEU A 5 18.18 -8.16 -7.57
CA LEU A 5 18.48 -8.39 -8.96
C LEU A 5 19.97 -8.47 -9.19
N ALA A 6 20.74 -7.60 -8.56
CA ALA A 6 22.20 -7.67 -8.60
C ALA A 6 22.68 -9.03 -8.08
N ASP A 7 22.10 -9.53 -6.99
CA ASP A 7 22.38 -10.89 -6.46
C ASP A 7 22.00 -12.00 -7.46
N ALA A 8 21.01 -11.75 -8.33
CA ALA A 8 20.61 -12.67 -9.40
C ALA A 8 21.38 -12.46 -10.71
N GLY A 9 22.39 -11.55 -10.73
CA GLY A 9 23.21 -11.27 -11.88
C GLY A 9 22.65 -10.21 -12.84
N TYR A 10 21.63 -9.47 -12.42
CA TYR A 10 21.05 -8.36 -13.19
C TYR A 10 21.55 -7.04 -12.62
N VAL A 11 22.42 -6.35 -13.35
CA VAL A 11 23.06 -5.11 -12.91
C VAL A 11 22.61 -3.95 -13.77
N ASP A 12 22.10 -2.89 -13.13
CA ASP A 12 21.65 -1.69 -13.82
C ASP A 12 22.80 -0.99 -14.56
N GLY A 13 22.55 -0.63 -15.82
CA GLY A 13 23.54 -0.05 -16.71
C GLY A 13 24.49 -1.05 -17.38
N GLU A 14 24.48 -2.33 -16.99
CA GLU A 14 25.29 -3.39 -17.61
C GLU A 14 24.47 -4.31 -18.51
N ASN A 15 23.49 -5.00 -17.94
CA ASN A 15 22.67 -5.99 -18.65
C ASN A 15 21.17 -5.78 -18.47
N ILE A 16 20.75 -4.80 -17.65
CA ILE A 16 19.41 -4.26 -17.54
C ILE A 16 19.47 -2.73 -17.50
N VAL A 17 18.31 -2.11 -17.73
CA VAL A 17 18.10 -0.67 -17.51
C VAL A 17 16.91 -0.52 -16.57
N ILE A 18 17.14 0.17 -15.44
CA ILE A 18 16.11 0.46 -14.46
C ILE A 18 15.67 1.90 -14.61
N HIS A 19 14.41 2.10 -15.01
CA HIS A 19 13.77 3.41 -14.97
C HIS A 19 12.97 3.55 -13.69
N GLN A 20 13.37 4.49 -12.84
CA GLN A 20 12.69 4.74 -11.57
C GLN A 20 11.92 6.05 -11.64
N LEU A 21 10.59 5.97 -11.53
CA LEU A 21 9.70 7.10 -11.52
C LEU A 21 8.90 7.14 -10.21
N SER A 22 8.60 8.33 -9.70
CA SER A 22 7.83 8.52 -8.47
C SER A 22 6.59 9.37 -8.74
N ALA A 23 5.45 8.94 -8.20
CA ALA A 23 4.22 9.73 -8.20
C ALA A 23 4.18 10.75 -7.06
N ALA A 24 5.22 10.82 -6.21
CA ALA A 24 5.35 11.77 -5.11
C ALA A 24 4.10 11.79 -4.19
N ALA A 25 3.57 10.61 -3.84
CA ALA A 25 2.34 10.40 -3.08
C ALA A 25 1.04 10.91 -3.75
N GLU A 26 1.12 11.48 -4.95
CA GLU A 26 -0.01 11.98 -5.71
C GLU A 26 -0.52 10.89 -6.68
N ALA A 27 -1.65 10.26 -6.36
CA ALA A 27 -2.24 9.20 -7.18
C ALA A 27 -2.56 9.67 -8.62
N SER A 28 -2.89 10.94 -8.80
CA SER A 28 -3.16 11.59 -10.08
C SER A 28 -1.97 11.55 -11.06
N ASN A 29 -0.75 11.38 -10.57
CA ASN A 29 0.46 11.26 -11.38
C ASN A 29 0.66 9.83 -11.94
N CYS A 30 0.02 8.81 -11.36
CA CYS A 30 0.23 7.42 -11.74
C CYS A 30 -0.13 7.11 -13.21
N PRO A 31 -1.23 7.65 -13.80
CA PRO A 31 -1.55 7.39 -15.20
C PRO A 31 -0.49 7.90 -16.18
N SER A 32 0.04 9.11 -15.99
CA SER A 32 1.08 9.68 -16.86
C SER A 32 2.42 8.93 -16.75
N ILE A 33 2.72 8.44 -15.55
CA ILE A 33 3.90 7.59 -15.31
C ILE A 33 3.72 6.24 -16.04
N ALA A 34 2.54 5.63 -15.96
CA ALA A 34 2.24 4.40 -16.67
C ALA A 34 2.39 4.58 -18.19
N ASP A 35 1.85 5.67 -18.75
CA ASP A 35 2.02 6.00 -20.16
C ASP A 35 3.49 6.14 -20.56
N THR A 36 4.30 6.82 -19.74
CA THR A 36 5.74 6.99 -19.99
C THR A 36 6.43 5.63 -20.12
N LEU A 37 6.19 4.72 -19.20
CA LEU A 37 6.84 3.41 -19.18
C LEU A 37 6.41 2.49 -20.30
N ILE A 38 5.15 2.56 -20.70
CA ILE A 38 4.62 1.83 -21.86
C ILE A 38 5.27 2.37 -23.14
N ASN A 39 5.37 3.70 -23.28
CA ASN A 39 6.01 4.33 -24.43
C ASN A 39 7.51 4.04 -24.51
N GLU A 40 8.18 3.87 -23.39
CA GLU A 40 9.58 3.43 -23.29
C GLU A 40 9.76 1.94 -23.60
N LYS A 41 8.67 1.21 -23.87
CA LYS A 41 8.64 -0.23 -24.19
C LYS A 41 9.31 -1.06 -23.08
N SER A 42 8.92 -0.82 -21.86
CA SER A 42 9.37 -1.62 -20.71
C SER A 42 9.01 -3.09 -20.91
N ASP A 43 9.94 -4.00 -20.65
CA ASP A 43 9.71 -5.45 -20.73
C ASP A 43 8.98 -5.99 -19.49
N LEU A 44 9.07 -5.27 -18.35
CA LEU A 44 8.44 -5.58 -17.08
C LEU A 44 8.20 -4.28 -16.31
N ILE A 45 7.07 -4.17 -15.65
CA ILE A 45 6.76 -3.04 -14.75
C ILE A 45 6.61 -3.57 -13.32
N LEU A 46 7.34 -2.94 -12.37
CA LEU A 46 7.07 -3.11 -10.94
C LEU A 46 6.26 -1.91 -10.44
N ALA A 47 5.00 -2.14 -10.10
CA ALA A 47 4.12 -1.13 -9.53
C ALA A 47 4.11 -1.23 -8.00
N VAL A 48 4.43 -0.15 -7.31
CA VAL A 48 4.40 -0.07 -5.85
C VAL A 48 3.20 0.73 -5.40
N ALA A 49 2.41 0.19 -4.50
CA ALA A 49 1.12 0.69 -4.00
C ALA A 49 -0.06 0.52 -4.97
N THR A 50 -1.25 0.41 -4.40
CA THR A 50 -2.51 0.13 -5.13
C THR A 50 -2.81 1.16 -6.22
N PRO A 51 -2.73 2.49 -6.00
CA PRO A 51 -3.08 3.47 -7.03
C PRO A 51 -2.26 3.32 -8.30
N CYS A 52 -0.99 2.96 -8.16
CA CYS A 52 -0.13 2.83 -9.34
C CYS A 52 -0.24 1.48 -10.03
N ALA A 53 -0.49 0.42 -9.27
CA ALA A 53 -0.84 -0.87 -9.85
C ALA A 53 -2.14 -0.77 -10.67
N SER A 54 -3.14 -0.04 -10.17
CA SER A 54 -4.39 0.22 -10.88
C SER A 54 -4.17 1.01 -12.16
N ALA A 55 -3.40 2.11 -12.10
CA ALA A 55 -3.11 2.92 -13.28
C ALA A 55 -2.37 2.13 -14.38
N VAL A 56 -1.40 1.28 -14.00
CA VAL A 56 -0.71 0.43 -14.98
C VAL A 56 -1.66 -0.62 -15.57
N LYS A 57 -2.49 -1.25 -14.75
CA LYS A 57 -3.49 -2.23 -15.22
C LYS A 57 -4.44 -1.64 -16.26
N GLU A 58 -4.90 -0.41 -16.07
CA GLU A 58 -5.81 0.27 -17.00
C GLU A 58 -5.15 0.60 -18.34
N LYS A 59 -3.82 0.67 -18.40
CA LYS A 59 -3.07 1.11 -19.59
C LYS A 59 -2.48 -0.03 -20.40
N THR A 60 -2.23 -1.20 -19.81
CA THR A 60 -1.63 -2.33 -20.53
C THR A 60 -2.13 -3.68 -20.05
N ALA A 61 -2.40 -4.57 -21.02
CA ALA A 61 -2.65 -5.99 -20.79
C ALA A 61 -1.50 -6.88 -21.30
N ASP A 62 -0.51 -6.30 -21.97
CA ASP A 62 0.55 -7.03 -22.68
C ASP A 62 1.85 -7.08 -21.89
N ILE A 63 2.19 -5.98 -21.20
CA ILE A 63 3.41 -5.90 -20.42
C ILE A 63 3.21 -6.62 -19.09
N PRO A 64 4.06 -7.59 -18.72
CA PRO A 64 4.02 -8.20 -17.39
C PRO A 64 4.17 -7.16 -16.28
N VAL A 65 3.34 -7.24 -15.25
CA VAL A 65 3.35 -6.32 -14.13
C VAL A 65 3.51 -7.08 -12.83
N LEU A 66 4.54 -6.74 -12.07
CA LEU A 66 4.66 -7.12 -10.66
C LEU A 66 4.13 -5.98 -9.80
N PHE A 67 3.34 -6.29 -8.79
CA PHE A 67 2.95 -5.30 -7.80
C PHE A 67 3.40 -5.70 -6.39
N THR A 68 3.64 -4.69 -5.57
CA THR A 68 3.95 -4.85 -4.14
C THR A 68 3.37 -3.69 -3.34
N ALA A 69 3.29 -3.84 -2.02
CA ALA A 69 2.61 -2.87 -1.15
C ALA A 69 1.17 -2.58 -1.63
N VAL A 70 0.46 -3.63 -2.01
CA VAL A 70 -0.95 -3.59 -2.40
C VAL A 70 -1.77 -4.29 -1.32
N THR A 71 -2.71 -3.59 -0.73
CA THR A 71 -3.47 -4.07 0.42
C THR A 71 -4.33 -5.30 0.06
N ASP A 72 -5.23 -5.15 -0.89
CA ASP A 72 -6.08 -6.23 -1.39
C ASP A 72 -6.11 -6.23 -2.91
N PRO A 73 -5.28 -7.04 -3.57
CA PRO A 73 -5.23 -7.09 -5.02
C PRO A 73 -6.56 -7.52 -5.67
N ALA A 74 -7.25 -8.49 -5.08
CA ALA A 74 -8.53 -8.96 -5.60
C ALA A 74 -9.65 -7.95 -5.32
N GLY A 75 -9.76 -7.44 -4.10
CA GLY A 75 -10.76 -6.44 -3.72
C GLY A 75 -10.59 -5.11 -4.45
N SER A 76 -9.35 -4.75 -4.79
CA SER A 76 -9.06 -3.58 -5.65
C SER A 76 -9.24 -3.85 -7.14
N GLY A 77 -9.68 -5.05 -7.51
CA GLY A 77 -9.90 -5.43 -8.89
C GLY A 77 -8.63 -5.58 -9.74
N LEU A 78 -7.45 -5.67 -9.14
CA LEU A 78 -6.18 -5.83 -9.86
C LEU A 78 -6.04 -7.23 -10.47
N VAL A 79 -6.50 -8.24 -9.75
CA VAL A 79 -6.43 -9.65 -10.13
C VAL A 79 -7.79 -10.32 -9.94
N ALA A 80 -8.01 -11.45 -10.60
CA ALA A 80 -9.26 -12.21 -10.46
C ALA A 80 -9.41 -12.80 -9.05
N SER A 81 -8.33 -13.32 -8.49
CA SER A 81 -8.21 -13.74 -7.10
C SER A 81 -6.75 -13.71 -6.66
N ASN A 82 -6.52 -13.72 -5.33
CA ASN A 82 -5.16 -13.71 -4.79
C ASN A 82 -4.39 -15.03 -5.06
N ASP A 83 -5.11 -16.15 -5.22
CA ASP A 83 -4.51 -17.47 -5.51
C ASP A 83 -4.30 -17.71 -7.01
N ALA A 84 -5.14 -17.09 -7.85
CA ALA A 84 -5.10 -17.20 -9.30
C ALA A 84 -5.31 -15.83 -9.95
N PRO A 85 -4.24 -15.03 -10.12
CA PRO A 85 -4.31 -13.66 -10.66
C PRO A 85 -4.98 -13.55 -12.04
N GLY A 86 -4.70 -14.48 -12.95
CA GLY A 86 -5.47 -14.68 -14.19
C GLY A 86 -5.16 -13.75 -15.36
N ALA A 87 -4.24 -12.78 -15.19
CA ALA A 87 -3.87 -11.80 -16.23
C ALA A 87 -2.37 -11.51 -16.20
N ASN A 88 -1.94 -10.40 -16.83
CA ASN A 88 -0.54 -9.99 -16.86
C ASN A 88 -0.02 -9.40 -15.52
N LEU A 89 -0.85 -9.34 -14.48
CA LEU A 89 -0.49 -8.80 -13.17
C LEU A 89 -0.37 -9.92 -12.13
N THR A 90 0.70 -9.86 -11.32
CA THR A 90 0.87 -10.67 -10.11
C THR A 90 1.73 -9.93 -9.08
N GLY A 91 1.71 -10.35 -7.82
CA GLY A 91 2.51 -9.67 -6.80
C GLY A 91 2.22 -10.11 -5.38
N THR A 92 2.39 -9.20 -4.43
CA THR A 92 2.23 -9.46 -2.99
C THR A 92 1.20 -8.53 -2.39
N SER A 93 0.35 -9.07 -1.50
CA SER A 93 -0.56 -8.31 -0.65
C SER A 93 0.11 -7.96 0.67
N ASP A 94 -0.22 -6.81 1.24
CA ASP A 94 0.19 -6.37 2.57
C ASP A 94 -1.00 -6.00 3.46
N MET A 95 -2.15 -6.65 3.24
CA MET A 95 -3.34 -6.48 4.07
C MET A 95 -3.01 -6.53 5.55
N ASN A 96 -3.44 -5.53 6.27
CA ASN A 96 -3.24 -5.40 7.71
C ASN A 96 -4.36 -6.09 8.51
N PRO A 97 -4.08 -6.51 9.76
CA PRO A 97 -5.08 -7.12 10.63
C PRO A 97 -5.98 -6.05 11.28
N VAL A 98 -6.83 -5.40 10.47
CA VAL A 98 -7.66 -4.25 10.86
C VAL A 98 -8.48 -4.51 12.13
N ALA A 99 -9.12 -5.68 12.24
CA ALA A 99 -9.91 -6.02 13.42
C ALA A 99 -9.06 -6.03 14.72
N GLN A 100 -7.82 -6.53 14.63
CA GLN A 100 -6.90 -6.54 15.79
C GLN A 100 -6.44 -5.12 16.15
N GLN A 101 -6.26 -4.26 15.16
CA GLN A 101 -5.89 -2.85 15.37
C GLN A 101 -7.02 -2.09 16.09
N ILE A 102 -8.27 -2.30 15.68
CA ILE A 102 -9.45 -1.73 16.36
C ILE A 102 -9.59 -2.28 17.78
N ALA A 103 -9.44 -3.61 17.96
CA ALA A 103 -9.49 -4.23 19.28
C ALA A 103 -8.42 -3.68 20.23
N LEU A 104 -7.21 -3.43 19.71
CA LEU A 104 -6.16 -2.79 20.49
C LEU A 104 -6.54 -1.36 20.88
N GLY A 105 -7.15 -0.58 19.99
CA GLY A 105 -7.67 0.75 20.31
C GLY A 105 -8.65 0.71 21.47
N LYS A 106 -9.56 -0.24 21.46
CA LYS A 106 -10.49 -0.45 22.57
C LYS A 106 -9.82 -0.89 23.87
N GLN A 107 -8.73 -1.68 23.82
CA GLN A 107 -7.97 -2.06 25.01
C GLN A 107 -7.23 -0.88 25.64
N LEU A 108 -6.69 0.03 24.80
CA LEU A 108 -5.96 1.20 25.27
C LEU A 108 -6.88 2.31 25.77
N ILE A 109 -8.08 2.39 25.20
CA ILE A 109 -9.12 3.36 25.58
C ILE A 109 -10.38 2.56 25.90
N PRO A 110 -10.47 1.93 27.10
CA PRO A 110 -11.56 1.02 27.45
C PRO A 110 -12.94 1.67 27.40
N ASP A 111 -13.02 2.96 27.69
CA ASP A 111 -14.26 3.72 27.69
C ASP A 111 -14.66 4.28 26.33
N ALA A 112 -13.85 4.01 25.28
CA ALA A 112 -14.16 4.48 23.91
C ALA A 112 -15.53 3.98 23.45
N LYS A 113 -16.31 4.90 22.91
CA LYS A 113 -17.67 4.65 22.37
C LYS A 113 -17.75 5.02 20.89
N LYS A 114 -16.93 5.96 20.42
CA LYS A 114 -17.03 6.50 19.08
C LYS A 114 -15.66 6.68 18.44
N VAL A 115 -15.48 6.13 17.26
CA VAL A 115 -14.22 6.07 16.53
C VAL A 115 -14.35 6.75 15.18
N ALA A 116 -13.47 7.69 14.86
CA ALA A 116 -13.36 8.18 13.49
C ALA A 116 -12.49 7.24 12.66
N ILE A 117 -12.89 6.98 11.42
CA ILE A 117 -12.06 6.35 10.40
C ILE A 117 -11.72 7.42 9.38
N MET A 118 -10.43 7.75 9.24
CA MET A 118 -10.00 8.83 8.36
C MET A 118 -9.11 8.30 7.24
N TYR A 119 -9.45 8.63 5.99
CA TYR A 119 -8.68 8.20 4.82
C TYR A 119 -8.87 9.13 3.62
N CYS A 120 -7.99 8.97 2.59
CA CYS A 120 -8.09 9.69 1.33
C CYS A 120 -9.10 8.99 0.40
N SER A 121 -10.11 9.73 -0.07
CA SER A 121 -11.20 9.20 -0.89
C SER A 121 -10.78 8.62 -2.24
N SER A 122 -9.62 9.00 -2.76
CA SER A 122 -9.06 8.48 -4.02
C SER A 122 -8.35 7.13 -3.87
N GLU A 123 -8.20 6.60 -2.64
CA GLU A 123 -7.47 5.37 -2.37
C GLU A 123 -8.41 4.19 -2.09
N SER A 124 -8.57 3.29 -3.07
CA SER A 124 -9.41 2.09 -2.93
C SER A 124 -8.94 1.14 -1.83
N ASN A 125 -7.61 1.01 -1.62
CA ASN A 125 -7.02 0.25 -0.51
C ASN A 125 -7.48 0.75 0.86
N SER A 126 -7.56 2.07 1.02
CA SER A 126 -8.01 2.70 2.27
C SER A 126 -9.51 2.50 2.49
N LYS A 127 -10.31 2.59 1.42
CA LYS A 127 -11.75 2.31 1.48
C LYS A 127 -12.04 0.87 1.92
N ILE A 128 -11.34 -0.12 1.36
CA ILE A 128 -11.48 -1.53 1.74
C ILE A 128 -11.20 -1.72 3.24
N GLN A 129 -10.11 -1.14 3.73
CA GLN A 129 -9.76 -1.21 5.14
C GLN A 129 -10.74 -0.43 6.04
N SER A 130 -11.30 0.67 5.54
CA SER A 130 -12.37 1.42 6.24
C SER A 130 -13.59 0.54 6.46
N ASP A 131 -14.03 -0.22 5.45
CA ASP A 131 -15.18 -1.11 5.56
C ASP A 131 -14.95 -2.23 6.60
N LEU A 132 -13.72 -2.78 6.61
CA LEU A 132 -13.31 -3.75 7.62
C LEU A 132 -13.26 -3.13 9.03
N ALA A 133 -12.80 -1.88 9.14
CA ALA A 133 -12.75 -1.16 10.41
C ALA A 133 -14.15 -0.84 10.94
N GLU A 134 -15.09 -0.42 10.09
CA GLU A 134 -16.48 -0.20 10.50
C GLU A 134 -17.10 -1.47 11.09
N ALA A 135 -16.91 -2.62 10.44
CA ALA A 135 -17.37 -3.90 10.95
C ALA A 135 -16.75 -4.23 12.32
N ALA A 136 -15.42 -4.08 12.44
CA ALA A 136 -14.70 -4.36 13.68
C ALA A 136 -15.08 -3.40 14.82
N ILE A 137 -15.31 -2.11 14.54
CA ILE A 137 -15.74 -1.10 15.51
C ILE A 137 -17.12 -1.50 16.07
N LYS A 138 -18.03 -1.90 15.19
CA LYS A 138 -19.38 -2.38 15.58
C LYS A 138 -19.29 -3.64 16.43
N GLU A 139 -18.45 -4.61 16.08
CA GLU A 139 -18.22 -5.83 16.87
C GLU A 139 -17.68 -5.53 18.28
N GLN A 140 -16.91 -4.46 18.44
CA GLN A 140 -16.40 -3.99 19.74
C GLN A 140 -17.44 -3.12 20.51
N GLY A 141 -18.67 -3.00 20.00
CA GLY A 141 -19.73 -2.22 20.63
C GLY A 141 -19.53 -0.71 20.57
N MET A 142 -18.78 -0.23 19.58
CA MET A 142 -18.52 1.21 19.35
C MET A 142 -19.26 1.70 18.10
N GLU A 143 -19.40 3.02 17.98
CA GLU A 143 -19.90 3.71 16.79
C GLU A 143 -18.75 4.17 15.90
N SER A 144 -18.91 4.12 14.59
CA SER A 144 -17.96 4.65 13.60
C SER A 144 -18.45 5.97 12.99
N VAL A 145 -17.51 6.84 12.69
CA VAL A 145 -17.70 8.05 11.87
C VAL A 145 -16.65 8.03 10.78
N VAL A 146 -17.06 7.92 9.53
CA VAL A 146 -16.14 8.00 8.40
C VAL A 146 -15.88 9.47 8.05
N LYS A 147 -14.60 9.84 7.98
CA LYS A 147 -14.13 11.16 7.58
C LYS A 147 -13.13 11.03 6.45
N THR A 148 -13.52 11.43 5.25
CA THR A 148 -12.63 11.41 4.09
C THR A 148 -12.02 12.78 3.81
N ILE A 149 -10.84 12.75 3.22
CA ILE A 149 -10.17 13.91 2.60
C ILE A 149 -9.91 13.59 1.13
N SER A 150 -9.74 14.60 0.32
CA SER A 150 -9.30 14.48 -1.08
C SER A 150 -7.83 14.83 -1.28
N ALA A 151 -7.28 15.65 -0.39
CA ALA A 151 -5.88 16.03 -0.37
C ALA A 151 -5.39 16.27 1.06
N ILE A 152 -4.08 16.23 1.26
CA ILE A 152 -3.47 16.30 2.60
C ILE A 152 -3.68 17.64 3.32
N ASP A 153 -3.86 18.73 2.58
CA ASP A 153 -4.13 20.05 3.13
C ASP A 153 -5.48 20.15 3.85
N GLU A 154 -6.42 19.25 3.55
CA GLU A 154 -7.70 19.13 4.24
C GLU A 154 -7.57 18.41 5.61
N ALA A 155 -6.47 17.70 5.88
CA ALA A 155 -6.33 16.83 7.04
C ALA A 155 -6.50 17.57 8.36
N LYS A 156 -5.91 18.77 8.48
CA LYS A 156 -6.01 19.58 9.71
C LYS A 156 -7.46 19.93 10.03
N SER A 157 -8.17 20.52 9.09
CA SER A 157 -9.57 20.92 9.29
C SER A 157 -10.50 19.73 9.53
N ALA A 158 -10.21 18.60 8.85
CA ALA A 158 -10.93 17.35 9.06
C ALA A 158 -10.79 16.85 10.50
N ILE A 159 -9.57 16.84 11.05
CA ILE A 159 -9.29 16.42 12.43
C ILE A 159 -9.88 17.41 13.44
N GLU A 160 -9.74 18.71 13.21
CA GLU A 160 -10.33 19.73 14.07
C GLU A 160 -11.86 19.58 14.18
N SER A 161 -12.52 19.18 13.09
CA SER A 161 -13.97 18.92 13.09
C SER A 161 -14.38 17.73 13.95
N LEU A 162 -13.44 16.82 14.29
CA LEU A 162 -13.68 15.63 15.13
C LEU A 162 -13.46 15.91 16.62
N LYS A 163 -12.93 17.06 16.99
CA LYS A 163 -12.61 17.41 18.37
C LYS A 163 -13.84 17.32 19.29
N GLY A 164 -13.73 16.51 20.35
CA GLY A 164 -14.80 16.25 21.31
C GLY A 164 -15.97 15.40 20.76
N GLN A 165 -15.86 14.89 19.52
CA GLN A 165 -16.88 14.05 18.91
C GLN A 165 -16.51 12.58 18.88
N VAL A 166 -15.20 12.25 19.01
CA VAL A 166 -14.69 10.88 18.92
C VAL A 166 -13.62 10.64 19.99
N ASP A 167 -13.45 9.40 20.37
CA ASP A 167 -12.52 8.97 21.39
C ASP A 167 -11.11 8.68 20.81
N PHE A 168 -11.04 8.25 19.56
CA PHE A 168 -9.81 8.12 18.80
C PHE A 168 -10.07 8.12 17.29
N ILE A 169 -9.00 8.30 16.51
CA ILE A 169 -9.02 8.21 15.05
C ILE A 169 -8.27 6.95 14.64
N TYR A 170 -8.88 6.13 13.80
CA TYR A 170 -8.23 5.06 13.07
C TYR A 170 -7.88 5.54 11.66
N ILE A 171 -6.62 5.35 11.27
CA ILE A 171 -6.12 5.70 9.94
C ILE A 171 -5.60 4.40 9.30
N PRO A 172 -6.27 3.86 8.27
CA PRO A 172 -5.81 2.68 7.55
C PRO A 172 -4.49 2.94 6.82
N THR A 173 -3.94 1.94 6.13
CA THR A 173 -2.82 2.14 5.21
C THR A 173 -3.27 3.03 4.05
N ASP A 174 -2.79 4.27 4.06
CA ASP A 174 -3.19 5.35 3.17
C ASP A 174 -1.94 6.12 2.74
N ASN A 175 -1.68 6.19 1.44
CA ASN A 175 -0.44 6.79 0.93
C ASN A 175 -0.41 8.31 1.14
N THR A 176 -1.55 8.97 0.96
CA THR A 176 -1.68 10.42 1.12
C THR A 176 -1.48 10.83 2.57
N LEU A 177 -2.15 10.13 3.50
CA LEU A 177 -2.01 10.39 4.93
C LEU A 177 -0.63 9.98 5.46
N ALA A 178 -0.03 8.91 4.93
CA ALA A 178 1.32 8.48 5.31
C ALA A 178 2.37 9.53 4.96
N ASP A 179 2.30 10.12 3.77
CA ASP A 179 3.20 11.20 3.35
C ASP A 179 3.01 12.46 4.21
N GLY A 180 1.76 12.80 4.52
CA GLY A 180 1.38 13.96 5.35
C GLY A 180 1.33 13.69 6.85
N MET A 181 1.87 12.57 7.35
CA MET A 181 1.67 12.12 8.73
C MET A 181 2.16 13.13 9.79
N THR A 182 3.14 13.97 9.47
CA THR A 182 3.57 15.06 10.34
C THR A 182 2.44 16.07 10.61
N THR A 183 1.70 16.45 9.58
CA THR A 183 0.55 17.36 9.69
C THR A 183 -0.60 16.70 10.44
N VAL A 184 -0.92 15.46 10.09
CA VAL A 184 -1.97 14.65 10.75
C VAL A 184 -1.68 14.52 12.25
N SER A 185 -0.44 14.17 12.59
CA SER A 185 0.02 14.00 13.96
C SER A 185 -0.11 15.27 14.78
N ALA A 186 0.36 16.39 14.22
CA ALA A 186 0.29 17.68 14.89
C ALA A 186 -1.17 18.09 15.18
N ALA A 187 -2.05 17.97 14.18
CA ALA A 187 -3.46 18.31 14.33
C ALA A 187 -4.18 17.42 15.36
N ALA A 188 -3.92 16.12 15.34
CA ALA A 188 -4.51 15.18 16.30
C ALA A 188 -4.05 15.49 17.73
N ASN A 189 -2.77 15.80 17.92
CA ASN A 189 -2.21 16.20 19.23
C ASN A 189 -2.80 17.54 19.72
N GLU A 190 -2.90 18.54 18.85
CA GLU A 190 -3.55 19.82 19.19
C GLU A 190 -5.01 19.65 19.61
N CYS A 191 -5.70 18.69 19.02
CA CYS A 191 -7.08 18.34 19.36
C CYS A 191 -7.19 17.42 20.57
N GLY A 192 -6.10 16.79 21.03
CA GLY A 192 -6.09 15.82 22.11
C GLY A 192 -6.75 14.49 21.73
N ILE A 193 -6.76 14.12 20.43
CA ILE A 193 -7.39 12.91 19.92
C ILE A 193 -6.31 11.85 19.67
N PRO A 194 -6.32 10.71 20.38
CA PRO A 194 -5.42 9.60 20.10
C PRO A 194 -5.63 9.05 18.68
N THR A 195 -4.54 8.62 18.04
CA THR A 195 -4.61 8.00 16.70
C THR A 195 -4.04 6.59 16.72
N ILE A 196 -4.69 5.69 15.99
CA ILE A 196 -4.24 4.34 15.71
C ILE A 196 -4.05 4.24 14.20
N VAL A 197 -2.86 3.83 13.77
CA VAL A 197 -2.49 3.81 12.35
C VAL A 197 -2.31 2.39 11.84
N GLY A 198 -2.63 2.16 10.58
CA GLY A 198 -2.65 0.87 9.92
C GLY A 198 -1.26 0.24 9.73
N GLU A 199 -0.20 1.06 9.67
CA GLU A 199 1.16 0.56 9.44
C GLU A 199 2.22 1.30 10.25
N SER A 200 3.39 0.65 10.43
CA SER A 200 4.49 1.18 11.25
C SER A 200 5.17 2.41 10.65
N GLY A 201 5.14 2.56 9.33
CA GLY A 201 5.71 3.72 8.65
C GLY A 201 4.97 5.03 8.96
N MET A 202 3.72 4.94 9.40
CA MET A 202 2.89 6.08 9.81
C MET A 202 3.08 6.45 11.29
N VAL A 203 3.89 5.69 12.04
CA VAL A 203 4.15 6.00 13.46
C VAL A 203 5.13 7.14 13.57
N GLY A 204 4.63 8.30 14.00
CA GLY A 204 5.46 9.43 14.39
C GLY A 204 5.50 9.58 15.93
N ASN A 205 5.28 10.80 16.42
CA ASN A 205 5.09 11.09 17.84
C ASN A 205 3.69 10.71 18.37
N GLN A 206 3.06 9.72 17.76
CA GLN A 206 1.71 9.27 18.05
C GLN A 206 1.66 8.20 19.13
N LEU A 207 0.50 8.06 19.76
CA LEU A 207 0.34 7.20 20.91
C LEU A 207 0.42 5.70 20.57
N LEU A 208 0.11 5.28 19.34
CA LEU A 208 0.19 3.86 18.99
C LEU A 208 0.10 3.55 17.50
N ALA A 209 0.92 2.61 17.08
CA ALA A 209 0.69 1.82 15.90
C ALA A 209 0.72 0.35 16.26
N THR A 210 -0.22 -0.41 15.73
CA THR A 210 0.00 -1.82 15.52
C THR A 210 0.29 -2.03 14.05
N ALA A 211 1.55 -2.21 13.79
CA ALA A 211 1.95 -2.67 12.49
C ALA A 211 1.99 -4.19 12.51
N SER A 212 1.36 -4.79 11.57
CA SER A 212 1.98 -5.94 10.96
C SER A 212 3.25 -5.39 10.30
N THR A 213 4.41 -5.70 10.84
CA THR A 213 5.66 -5.29 10.20
C THR A 213 5.66 -5.83 8.77
N THR A 214 5.65 -4.94 7.79
CA THR A 214 5.82 -5.28 6.36
C THR A 214 7.04 -6.17 6.15
N THR A 215 8.02 -6.07 7.03
CA THR A 215 9.22 -6.92 7.11
C THR A 215 8.90 -8.38 7.44
N ASN A 216 7.94 -8.67 8.31
CA ASN A 216 7.52 -10.06 8.59
C ASN A 216 6.61 -10.61 7.49
N SER A 217 5.79 -9.78 6.89
CA SER A 217 5.01 -10.13 5.71
C SER A 217 5.90 -10.48 4.51
N ALA A 218 6.97 -9.73 4.26
CA ALA A 218 7.94 -10.06 3.21
C ALA A 218 8.68 -11.37 3.49
N LYS A 219 9.05 -11.64 4.75
CA LYS A 219 9.70 -12.92 5.14
C LYS A 219 8.76 -14.13 5.10
N GLN A 220 7.48 -13.98 5.43
CA GLN A 220 6.50 -15.06 5.36
C GLN A 220 6.03 -15.34 3.93
N ARG A 221 5.98 -14.35 3.05
CA ARG A 221 5.46 -14.48 1.67
C ARG A 221 6.48 -15.02 0.66
N LEU A 222 7.75 -15.04 0.99
CA LEU A 222 8.78 -15.76 0.20
C LEU A 222 8.63 -17.30 0.21
N ARG A 223 7.59 -17.82 0.86
CA ARG A 223 7.17 -19.22 0.77
C ARG A 223 6.16 -19.50 -0.35
N TRP A 224 5.89 -18.53 -1.22
CA TRP A 224 5.11 -18.83 -2.40
C TRP A 224 5.87 -19.82 -3.29
N ARG A 225 5.31 -21.00 -3.47
CA ARG A 225 5.87 -22.04 -4.33
C ARG A 225 5.53 -21.66 -5.78
N SER A 226 6.39 -20.90 -6.43
CA SER A 226 6.35 -20.86 -7.88
C SER A 226 6.71 -22.25 -8.41
N SER A 227 6.02 -22.69 -9.43
CA SER A 227 6.27 -23.96 -10.09
C SER A 227 7.60 -23.97 -10.88
N SER A 228 8.21 -22.81 -11.11
CA SER A 228 9.46 -22.69 -11.83
C SER A 228 10.59 -22.10 -10.98
N SER A 229 11.81 -22.59 -11.20
CA SER A 229 13.01 -22.12 -10.50
C SER A 229 13.41 -20.67 -10.87
N ARG A 230 12.94 -20.18 -12.03
CA ARG A 230 13.22 -18.83 -12.55
C ARG A 230 12.30 -17.75 -11.97
N GLU A 231 11.00 -18.06 -11.75
CA GLU A 231 10.07 -17.19 -11.03
C GLU A 231 10.48 -17.03 -9.56
N ARG A 232 11.11 -18.04 -8.95
CA ARG A 232 11.63 -17.96 -7.58
C ARG A 232 12.77 -16.95 -7.43
N GLN A 233 13.60 -16.78 -8.44
CA GLN A 233 14.72 -15.83 -8.43
C GLN A 233 14.25 -14.38 -8.58
N SER A 234 13.28 -14.10 -9.46
CA SER A 234 12.73 -12.75 -9.64
C SER A 234 11.97 -12.25 -8.40
N LEU A 235 11.35 -13.14 -7.62
CA LEU A 235 10.61 -12.81 -6.41
C LEU A 235 11.48 -12.70 -5.14
N GLN A 236 12.65 -13.35 -5.10
CA GLN A 236 13.62 -13.14 -4.01
C GLN A 236 14.17 -11.71 -3.95
N ALA A 237 14.12 -11.01 -5.07
CA ALA A 237 14.60 -9.63 -5.21
C ALA A 237 13.73 -8.57 -4.50
N CYS A 238 12.52 -8.88 -4.09
CA CYS A 238 11.58 -7.94 -3.45
C CYS A 238 11.87 -7.65 -1.97
N ARG A 239 13.13 -7.78 -1.53
CA ARG A 239 13.54 -7.62 -0.13
C ARG A 239 14.10 -6.24 0.17
N SER A 240 13.38 -5.30 0.50
CA SER A 240 13.78 -4.01 1.08
C SER A 240 13.49 -2.78 0.21
N ASN A 241 12.45 -2.09 0.45
CA ASN A 241 12.51 -0.66 0.78
C ASN A 241 11.12 -0.11 1.11
N THR A 242 10.96 0.37 2.32
CA THR A 242 9.76 0.99 2.88
C THR A 242 9.61 2.47 2.47
N ARG A 243 10.12 2.88 1.33
CA ARG A 243 9.84 4.19 0.77
C ARG A 243 9.14 4.02 -0.57
N GLN A 244 8.13 4.83 -0.83
CA GLN A 244 7.29 4.86 -2.03
C GLN A 244 8.11 5.09 -3.31
N THR A 245 9.02 4.17 -3.61
CA THR A 245 9.86 4.22 -4.79
C THR A 245 9.32 3.20 -5.78
N LYS A 246 8.84 3.66 -6.91
CA LYS A 246 8.30 2.84 -7.99
C LYS A 246 9.41 2.55 -8.95
N VAL A 247 9.81 1.29 -9.05
CA VAL A 247 10.92 0.84 -9.89
C VAL A 247 10.35 0.16 -11.13
N PHE A 248 10.80 0.54 -12.30
CA PHE A 248 10.35 0.06 -13.59
C PHE A 248 11.52 -0.45 -14.43
N TRP A 249 11.29 -1.47 -15.24
CA TRP A 249 12.35 -2.26 -15.86
C TRP A 249 12.22 -2.36 -17.37
N ARG A 250 13.35 -2.39 -18.03
CA ARG A 250 13.48 -2.88 -19.40
C ARG A 250 14.54 -4.00 -19.42
N LEU A 251 14.15 -5.22 -19.78
CA LEU A 251 15.06 -6.35 -19.97
C LEU A 251 15.04 -6.77 -21.44
N PRO A 252 16.20 -6.77 -22.12
CA PRO A 252 16.28 -7.22 -23.53
C PRO A 252 15.95 -8.70 -23.76
N SER A 253 15.73 -9.50 -22.71
CA SER A 253 15.65 -10.96 -22.81
C SER A 253 14.50 -11.66 -22.07
N ILE A 254 13.53 -10.94 -21.48
CA ILE A 254 12.42 -11.56 -20.72
C ILE A 254 11.43 -12.30 -21.60
N GLN A 255 11.28 -11.96 -22.89
CA GLN A 255 10.41 -12.70 -23.80
C GLN A 255 10.73 -14.22 -23.86
N LYS A 256 12.00 -14.59 -23.58
CA LYS A 256 12.41 -16.00 -23.46
C LYS A 256 12.04 -16.65 -22.13
N LEU A 257 11.68 -15.89 -21.11
CA LEU A 257 11.38 -16.36 -19.75
C LEU A 257 9.89 -16.65 -19.52
N LEU A 258 9.01 -16.06 -20.33
CA LEU A 258 7.56 -16.20 -20.21
C LEU A 258 6.98 -17.27 -21.14
N THR A 259 7.76 -17.75 -22.14
CA THR A 259 7.33 -18.75 -23.12
C THR A 259 7.95 -20.14 -22.90
N SER A 260 8.66 -20.36 -21.84
CA SER A 260 9.20 -21.64 -21.38
C SER A 260 8.59 -22.01 -20.03
#